data_0945e81ce7157eeeef31cfb0f2ee0c8d
#
_entry.id   0945e81ce7157eeeef31cfb0f2ee0c8d
#
_cell.length_a   1.000
_cell.length_b   1.000
_cell.length_c   1.000
_cell.angle_alpha   90.00
_cell.angle_beta   90.00
_cell.angle_gamma   90.00
#
_symmetry.space_group_name_H-M   'P 1'
#
loop_
_entity.id
_entity.type
_entity.pdbx_description
1 polymer ?
#
loop_
_entity_poly.entity_id
_entity_poly.type
_entity_poly.pdbx_seq_one_letter_code
_entity_poly.pdbx_strand_id
1 'polypeptide(L)'
;MLDRLQYVKQRFDEISDLIIQPDVIADQKRYVLLNQEYKSIKALVEKREEYILVLANIEEANEIIADGSDADMTEMAKMQLEEAKERLPQLEEEIKIMLIPKDPEDAKNVMVEIRAGTGGDEASIFAGDLFRMYTKYCEGMGWRTSVVDMNEGTSGGFKEVIFEVTGEDVYGTLKFEAGVHRVQRVPQTETQGRVHTSAATVMVLPEAEEFDVQIDMNDVRVDFFCSSGPGGQSVNTTKSAVRLTHIPTGLVAQCQDQKSQHKNKDKALTVLRSRLYEMELAKKQAEDATKRTSQVSSGDRSAKIRTYNYAQGRVTDHRVGLTLYDLGNIMNGDIQKIVDELQLVNNMEKLKEASEVF
;
A
#
# COMPACT_ATOMS: atom_id res chain seq x y z
N MET A 1 2.40 -20.18 19.88
CA MET A 1 1.74 -18.85 19.89
C MET A 1 2.28 -17.95 21.00
N LEU A 2 2.27 -18.36 22.26
CA LEU A 2 2.74 -17.57 23.40
C LEU A 2 4.17 -17.04 23.25
N ASP A 3 5.11 -17.83 22.75
CA ASP A 3 6.50 -17.39 22.54
C ASP A 3 6.62 -16.23 21.55
N ARG A 4 5.84 -16.27 20.45
CA ARG A 4 5.78 -15.17 19.49
C ARG A 4 5.19 -13.91 20.10
N LEU A 5 4.11 -14.07 20.86
CA LEU A 5 3.46 -12.94 21.57
C LEU A 5 4.37 -12.35 22.66
N GLN A 6 5.23 -13.17 23.27
CA GLN A 6 6.25 -12.70 24.22
C GLN A 6 7.30 -11.82 23.53
N TYR A 7 7.78 -12.23 22.35
CA TYR A 7 8.70 -11.42 21.55
C TYR A 7 8.09 -10.08 21.13
N VAL A 8 6.81 -10.10 20.73
CA VAL A 8 6.08 -8.87 20.39
C VAL A 8 5.96 -7.92 21.58
N LYS A 9 5.70 -8.45 22.78
CA LYS A 9 5.66 -7.65 24.02
C LYS A 9 7.02 -7.03 24.34
N GLN A 10 8.11 -7.80 24.23
CA GLN A 10 9.46 -7.27 24.41
C GLN A 10 9.77 -6.14 23.43
N ARG A 11 9.41 -6.33 22.15
CA ARG A 11 9.59 -5.30 21.13
C ARG A 11 8.78 -4.05 21.41
N PHE A 12 7.54 -4.18 21.89
CA PHE A 12 6.70 -3.08 22.31
C PHE A 12 7.32 -2.26 23.44
N ASP A 13 7.87 -2.94 24.45
CA ASP A 13 8.52 -2.30 25.60
C ASP A 13 9.78 -1.56 25.15
N GLU A 14 10.61 -2.18 24.27
CA GLU A 14 11.79 -1.53 23.67
C GLU A 14 11.42 -0.23 22.90
N ILE A 15 10.38 -0.30 22.07
CA ILE A 15 9.93 0.87 21.29
C ILE A 15 9.40 1.95 22.22
N SER A 16 8.66 1.58 23.26
CA SER A 16 8.14 2.52 24.27
C SER A 16 9.28 3.28 24.96
N ASP A 17 10.38 2.59 25.27
CA ASP A 17 11.57 3.19 25.87
C ASP A 17 12.36 4.06 24.88
N LEU A 18 12.38 3.67 23.59
CA LEU A 18 13.08 4.43 22.55
C LEU A 18 12.37 5.74 22.17
N ILE A 19 11.04 5.74 22.09
CA ILE A 19 10.25 6.93 21.69
C ILE A 19 10.45 8.11 22.63
N ILE A 20 10.72 7.88 23.90
CA ILE A 20 10.93 8.91 24.93
C ILE A 20 12.35 9.47 24.97
N GLN A 21 13.29 8.89 24.21
CA GLN A 21 14.69 9.32 24.21
C GLN A 21 14.85 10.66 23.45
N PRO A 22 15.61 11.62 24.00
CA PRO A 22 15.76 12.93 23.38
C PRO A 22 16.40 12.93 21.99
N ASP A 23 17.30 12.00 21.73
CA ASP A 23 17.96 11.79 20.44
C ASP A 23 17.00 11.27 19.36
N VAL A 24 16.06 10.41 19.73
CA VAL A 24 14.98 9.93 18.84
C VAL A 24 13.98 11.04 18.55
N ILE A 25 13.61 11.84 19.56
CA ILE A 25 12.68 12.96 19.39
C ILE A 25 13.29 14.04 18.46
N ALA A 26 14.60 14.22 18.49
CA ALA A 26 15.31 15.16 17.61
C ALA A 26 15.34 14.70 16.14
N ASP A 27 15.27 13.39 15.88
CA ASP A 27 15.20 12.80 14.55
C ASP A 27 13.73 12.52 14.16
N GLN A 28 13.11 13.48 13.50
CA GLN A 28 11.69 13.40 13.13
C GLN A 28 11.36 12.16 12.27
N LYS A 29 12.24 11.75 11.36
CA LYS A 29 11.99 10.57 10.51
C LYS A 29 11.97 9.28 11.34
N ARG A 30 12.96 9.12 12.20
CA ARG A 30 13.07 7.96 13.11
C ARG A 30 11.91 7.91 14.11
N TYR A 31 11.52 9.06 14.64
CA TYR A 31 10.38 9.19 15.56
C TYR A 31 9.07 8.75 14.91
N VAL A 32 8.80 9.19 13.67
CA VAL A 32 7.58 8.82 12.93
C VAL A 32 7.53 7.31 12.68
N LEU A 33 8.63 6.69 12.26
CA LEU A 33 8.71 5.25 12.02
C LEU A 33 8.44 4.44 13.29
N LEU A 34 9.09 4.81 14.42
CA LEU A 34 8.88 4.14 15.70
C LEU A 34 7.45 4.32 16.22
N ASN A 35 6.83 5.48 16.01
CA ASN A 35 5.45 5.73 16.38
C ASN A 35 4.45 4.90 15.56
N GLN A 36 4.71 4.70 14.27
CA GLN A 36 3.92 3.81 13.42
C GLN A 36 4.04 2.35 13.88
N GLU A 37 5.27 1.90 14.15
CA GLU A 37 5.53 0.56 14.69
C GLU A 37 4.85 0.36 16.06
N TYR A 38 4.93 1.35 16.96
CA TYR A 38 4.26 1.34 18.26
C TYR A 38 2.74 1.17 18.13
N LYS A 39 2.11 1.98 17.27
CA LYS A 39 0.66 1.91 17.04
C LYS A 39 0.24 0.54 16.47
N SER A 40 1.02 -0.02 15.55
CA SER A 40 0.71 -1.31 14.92
C SER A 40 0.80 -2.48 15.89
N ILE A 41 1.74 -2.43 16.84
CA ILE A 41 1.99 -3.50 17.82
C ILE A 41 1.05 -3.38 19.03
N LYS A 42 0.62 -2.17 19.38
CA LYS A 42 -0.20 -1.90 20.58
C LYS A 42 -1.47 -2.76 20.63
N ALA A 43 -2.22 -2.80 19.53
CA ALA A 43 -3.45 -3.59 19.46
C ALA A 43 -3.19 -5.09 19.66
N LEU A 44 -2.07 -5.60 19.17
CA LEU A 44 -1.67 -7.00 19.35
C LEU A 44 -1.26 -7.30 20.81
N VAL A 45 -0.62 -6.35 21.49
CA VAL A 45 -0.28 -6.47 22.92
C VAL A 45 -1.55 -6.48 23.79
N GLU A 46 -2.53 -5.62 23.49
CA GLU A 46 -3.82 -5.63 24.17
C GLU A 46 -4.55 -6.98 24.00
N LYS A 47 -4.53 -7.55 22.79
CA LYS A 47 -5.12 -8.88 22.53
C LYS A 47 -4.35 -10.00 23.21
N ARG A 48 -3.04 -9.88 23.33
CA ARG A 48 -2.22 -10.82 24.12
C ARG A 48 -2.61 -10.82 25.60
N GLU A 49 -2.84 -9.66 26.17
CA GLU A 49 -3.27 -9.55 27.59
C GLU A 49 -4.65 -10.19 27.78
N GLU A 50 -5.60 -9.95 26.87
CA GLU A 50 -6.90 -10.63 26.87
C GLU A 50 -6.73 -12.15 26.76
N TYR A 51 -5.86 -12.63 25.88
CA TYR A 51 -5.58 -14.06 25.70
C TYR A 51 -5.01 -14.73 26.95
N ILE A 52 -4.06 -14.09 27.61
CA ILE A 52 -3.46 -14.58 28.86
C ILE A 52 -4.51 -14.62 29.96
N LEU A 53 -5.38 -13.59 30.06
CA LEU A 53 -6.44 -13.56 31.05
C LEU A 53 -7.45 -14.71 30.83
N VAL A 54 -7.84 -14.98 29.59
CA VAL A 54 -8.75 -16.10 29.27
C VAL A 54 -8.11 -17.45 29.60
N LEU A 55 -6.82 -17.64 29.34
CA LEU A 55 -6.11 -18.86 29.75
C LEU A 55 -6.05 -19.02 31.27
N ALA A 56 -5.76 -17.94 32.01
CA ALA A 56 -5.74 -17.97 33.47
C ALA A 56 -7.13 -18.28 34.04
N ASN A 57 -8.19 -17.71 33.48
CA ASN A 57 -9.58 -18.01 33.90
C ASN A 57 -9.94 -19.48 33.63
N ILE A 58 -9.43 -20.10 32.54
CA ILE A 58 -9.64 -21.52 32.25
C ILE A 58 -8.93 -22.38 33.30
N GLU A 59 -7.69 -22.04 33.67
CA GLU A 59 -6.94 -22.78 34.70
C GLU A 59 -7.63 -22.66 36.04
N GLU A 60 -7.99 -21.46 36.50
CA GLU A 60 -8.69 -21.21 37.76
C GLU A 60 -10.04 -21.92 37.81
N ALA A 61 -10.85 -21.85 36.74
CA ALA A 61 -12.12 -22.56 36.67
C ALA A 61 -11.94 -24.08 36.78
N ASN A 62 -10.90 -24.64 36.14
CA ASN A 62 -10.62 -26.08 36.25
C ASN A 62 -10.16 -26.47 37.66
N GLU A 63 -9.38 -25.66 38.37
CA GLU A 63 -8.98 -25.89 39.75
C GLU A 63 -10.18 -25.89 40.69
N ILE A 64 -11.10 -24.90 40.55
CA ILE A 64 -12.34 -24.82 41.37
C ILE A 64 -13.24 -26.02 41.11
N ILE A 65 -13.38 -26.47 39.88
CA ILE A 65 -14.16 -27.66 39.51
C ILE A 65 -13.53 -28.93 40.08
N ALA A 66 -12.21 -29.02 40.11
CA ALA A 66 -11.48 -30.16 40.63
C ALA A 66 -11.57 -30.24 42.18
N ASP A 67 -11.54 -29.11 42.87
CA ASP A 67 -11.68 -29.02 44.34
C ASP A 67 -13.07 -29.42 44.80
N GLY A 68 -14.14 -28.99 44.10
CA GLY A 68 -15.52 -29.42 44.34
C GLY A 68 -16.07 -29.15 45.70
N SER A 69 -15.44 -28.30 46.51
CA SER A 69 -15.79 -28.06 47.93
C SER A 69 -17.10 -27.29 48.10
N ASP A 70 -17.48 -26.47 47.10
CA ASP A 70 -18.70 -25.66 47.09
C ASP A 70 -19.46 -25.87 45.78
N ALA A 71 -20.74 -26.28 45.89
CA ALA A 71 -21.58 -26.58 44.71
C ALA A 71 -21.89 -25.33 43.90
N ASP A 72 -22.14 -24.20 44.54
CA ASP A 72 -22.47 -22.93 43.87
C ASP A 72 -21.26 -22.37 43.13
N MET A 73 -20.07 -22.42 43.78
CA MET A 73 -18.79 -22.04 43.14
C MET A 73 -18.45 -22.93 41.93
N THR A 74 -18.72 -24.23 42.05
CA THR A 74 -18.49 -25.20 40.97
C THR A 74 -19.39 -24.93 39.76
N GLU A 75 -20.65 -24.54 39.99
CA GLU A 75 -21.59 -24.20 38.93
C GLU A 75 -21.20 -22.89 38.22
N MET A 76 -20.81 -21.86 38.94
CA MET A 76 -20.26 -20.62 38.38
C MET A 76 -18.99 -20.86 37.58
N ALA A 77 -18.06 -21.66 38.11
CA ALA A 77 -16.82 -22.02 37.40
C ALA A 77 -17.07 -22.76 36.08
N LYS A 78 -18.09 -23.63 36.04
CA LYS A 78 -18.50 -24.29 34.78
C LYS A 78 -19.00 -23.31 33.72
N MET A 79 -19.81 -22.32 34.10
CA MET A 79 -20.32 -21.29 33.21
C MET A 79 -19.17 -20.42 32.67
N GLN A 80 -18.28 -20.00 33.55
CA GLN A 80 -17.07 -19.24 33.14
C GLN A 80 -16.17 -20.05 32.21
N LEU A 81 -16.01 -21.34 32.45
CA LEU A 81 -15.24 -22.24 31.59
C LEU A 81 -15.84 -22.41 30.19
N GLU A 82 -17.17 -22.49 30.08
CA GLU A 82 -17.85 -22.53 28.78
C GLU A 82 -17.64 -21.23 28.01
N GLU A 83 -17.87 -20.07 28.64
CA GLU A 83 -17.66 -18.76 28.02
C GLU A 83 -16.20 -18.56 27.58
N ALA A 84 -15.24 -18.92 28.42
CA ALA A 84 -13.82 -18.83 28.08
C ALA A 84 -13.43 -19.78 26.93
N LYS A 85 -14.00 -21.00 26.87
CA LYS A 85 -13.79 -21.95 25.77
C LYS A 85 -14.38 -21.50 24.44
N GLU A 86 -15.48 -20.75 24.45
CA GLU A 86 -16.04 -20.16 23.23
C GLU A 86 -15.21 -18.96 22.76
N ARG A 87 -14.71 -18.14 23.69
CA ARG A 87 -13.90 -16.95 23.39
C ARG A 87 -12.49 -17.28 22.89
N LEU A 88 -11.87 -18.34 23.42
CA LEU A 88 -10.48 -18.71 23.15
C LEU A 88 -10.19 -18.91 21.64
N PRO A 89 -10.95 -19.72 20.87
CA PRO A 89 -10.68 -19.91 19.46
C PRO A 89 -10.86 -18.63 18.64
N GLN A 90 -11.78 -17.77 19.01
CA GLN A 90 -11.98 -16.47 18.36
C GLN A 90 -10.76 -15.56 18.56
N LEU A 91 -10.25 -15.48 19.79
CA LEU A 91 -9.03 -14.71 20.10
C LEU A 91 -7.79 -15.28 19.37
N GLU A 92 -7.68 -16.60 19.28
CA GLU A 92 -6.59 -17.22 18.54
C GLU A 92 -6.62 -16.86 17.05
N GLU A 93 -7.79 -16.77 16.47
CA GLU A 93 -7.97 -16.40 15.07
C GLU A 93 -7.69 -14.90 14.86
N GLU A 94 -8.21 -14.03 15.74
CA GLU A 94 -7.90 -12.59 15.74
C GLU A 94 -6.39 -12.35 15.86
N ILE A 95 -5.71 -13.02 16.78
CA ILE A 95 -4.26 -12.89 17.00
C ILE A 95 -3.48 -13.41 15.79
N LYS A 96 -3.88 -14.55 15.19
CA LYS A 96 -3.22 -15.07 13.98
C LYS A 96 -3.28 -14.06 12.84
N ILE A 97 -4.42 -13.40 12.64
CA ILE A 97 -4.59 -12.36 11.63
C ILE A 97 -3.69 -11.16 11.93
N MET A 98 -3.63 -10.73 13.19
CA MET A 98 -2.78 -9.60 13.60
C MET A 98 -1.28 -9.89 13.53
N LEU A 99 -0.86 -11.17 13.62
CA LEU A 99 0.54 -11.60 13.48
C LEU A 99 1.02 -11.65 12.03
N ILE A 100 0.12 -11.47 11.04
CA ILE A 100 0.53 -11.35 9.63
C ILE A 100 1.34 -10.06 9.49
N PRO A 101 2.56 -10.11 8.97
CA PRO A 101 3.35 -8.91 8.77
C PRO A 101 2.60 -7.97 7.81
N LYS A 102 2.29 -6.77 8.28
CA LYS A 102 1.74 -5.72 7.43
C LYS A 102 2.78 -5.33 6.39
N ASP A 103 2.35 -5.18 5.16
CA ASP A 103 3.19 -4.66 4.10
C ASP A 103 3.51 -3.18 4.41
N PRO A 104 4.80 -2.78 4.43
CA PRO A 104 5.15 -1.38 4.65
C PRO A 104 4.51 -0.41 3.64
N GLU A 105 4.16 -0.92 2.45
CA GLU A 105 3.46 -0.12 1.45
C GLU A 105 2.01 0.19 1.85
N ASP A 106 1.37 -0.65 2.68
CA ASP A 106 -0.04 -0.49 3.06
C ASP A 106 -0.35 0.85 3.76
N ALA A 107 0.63 1.41 4.48
CA ALA A 107 0.51 2.70 5.17
C ALA A 107 0.69 3.93 4.25
N LYS A 108 1.07 3.72 2.99
CA LYS A 108 1.33 4.83 2.05
C LYS A 108 0.04 5.46 1.56
N ASN A 109 0.14 6.74 1.17
CA ASN A 109 -0.87 7.40 0.35
C ASN A 109 -0.94 6.73 -1.03
N VAL A 110 -2.01 6.99 -1.75
CA VAL A 110 -2.21 6.40 -3.07
C VAL A 110 -2.50 7.43 -4.14
N MET A 111 -2.06 7.07 -5.34
CA MET A 111 -2.51 7.66 -6.59
C MET A 111 -3.53 6.70 -7.23
N VAL A 112 -4.76 7.16 -7.37
CA VAL A 112 -5.84 6.40 -8.03
C VAL A 112 -6.05 6.98 -9.41
N GLU A 113 -6.01 6.10 -10.41
CA GLU A 113 -6.25 6.44 -11.81
C GLU A 113 -7.47 5.66 -12.31
N ILE A 114 -8.48 6.36 -12.80
CA ILE A 114 -9.68 5.76 -13.40
C ILE A 114 -9.72 6.13 -14.87
N ARG A 115 -9.74 5.13 -15.74
CA ARG A 115 -9.86 5.31 -17.19
C ARG A 115 -11.11 4.66 -17.73
N ALA A 116 -11.78 5.35 -18.66
CA ALA A 116 -12.84 4.77 -19.47
C ALA A 116 -12.25 3.66 -20.35
N GLY A 117 -12.83 2.48 -20.25
CA GLY A 117 -12.47 1.32 -21.09
C GLY A 117 -13.41 1.15 -22.27
N THR A 118 -13.79 -0.10 -22.56
CA THR A 118 -14.70 -0.42 -23.67
C THR A 118 -16.12 0.06 -23.38
N GLY A 119 -16.72 0.91 -24.23
CA GLY A 119 -18.11 1.36 -24.07
C GLY A 119 -18.38 2.79 -24.56
N GLY A 120 -17.38 3.48 -25.10
CA GLY A 120 -17.52 4.86 -25.60
C GLY A 120 -17.92 5.85 -24.51
N ASP A 121 -18.89 6.72 -24.81
CA ASP A 121 -19.36 7.76 -23.86
C ASP A 121 -19.89 7.19 -22.55
N GLU A 122 -20.54 6.03 -22.58
CA GLU A 122 -21.05 5.37 -21.38
C GLU A 122 -19.93 4.94 -20.43
N ALA A 123 -18.79 4.49 -20.97
CA ALA A 123 -17.63 4.18 -20.16
C ALA A 123 -17.06 5.42 -19.46
N SER A 124 -17.09 6.58 -20.12
CA SER A 124 -16.66 7.86 -19.54
C SER A 124 -17.60 8.31 -18.41
N ILE A 125 -18.91 8.17 -18.59
CA ILE A 125 -19.91 8.48 -17.56
C ILE A 125 -19.71 7.53 -16.36
N PHE A 126 -19.49 6.24 -16.62
CA PHE A 126 -19.24 5.27 -15.55
C PHE A 126 -17.94 5.53 -14.81
N ALA A 127 -16.89 5.97 -15.49
CA ALA A 127 -15.66 6.41 -14.82
C ALA A 127 -15.91 7.59 -13.86
N GLY A 128 -16.79 8.52 -14.24
CA GLY A 128 -17.25 9.60 -13.36
C GLY A 128 -18.06 9.12 -12.17
N ASP A 129 -18.89 8.09 -12.35
CA ASP A 129 -19.65 7.47 -11.25
C ASP A 129 -18.72 6.77 -10.26
N LEU A 130 -17.68 6.05 -10.73
CA LEU A 130 -16.67 5.43 -9.89
C LEU A 130 -15.85 6.47 -9.13
N PHE A 131 -15.43 7.56 -9.79
CA PHE A 131 -14.73 8.65 -9.12
C PHE A 131 -15.56 9.23 -7.98
N ARG A 132 -16.85 9.50 -8.21
CA ARG A 132 -17.77 9.97 -7.16
C ARG A 132 -17.90 8.96 -6.02
N MET A 133 -18.02 7.67 -6.34
CA MET A 133 -18.11 6.58 -5.35
C MET A 133 -16.88 6.56 -4.45
N TYR A 134 -15.68 6.58 -5.02
CA TYR A 134 -14.44 6.57 -4.25
C TYR A 134 -14.23 7.86 -3.45
N THR A 135 -14.56 9.02 -4.01
CA THR A 135 -14.47 10.30 -3.27
C THR A 135 -15.34 10.26 -2.02
N LYS A 136 -16.59 9.80 -2.15
CA LYS A 136 -17.50 9.67 -0.99
C LYS A 136 -17.02 8.64 0.03
N TYR A 137 -16.48 7.52 -0.43
CA TYR A 137 -15.87 6.53 0.46
C TYR A 137 -14.71 7.13 1.25
N CYS A 138 -13.80 7.82 0.58
CA CYS A 138 -12.67 8.49 1.20
C CYS A 138 -13.13 9.55 2.24
N GLU A 139 -14.16 10.34 1.91
CA GLU A 139 -14.76 11.29 2.85
C GLU A 139 -15.30 10.58 4.09
N GLY A 140 -15.99 9.44 3.92
CA GLY A 140 -16.51 8.63 5.03
C GLY A 140 -15.41 8.06 5.93
N MET A 141 -14.24 7.75 5.37
CA MET A 141 -13.04 7.29 6.10
C MET A 141 -12.23 8.44 6.72
N GLY A 142 -12.61 9.69 6.47
CA GLY A 142 -11.85 10.86 6.91
C GLY A 142 -10.57 11.12 6.13
N TRP A 143 -10.42 10.50 4.96
CA TRP A 143 -9.28 10.72 4.07
C TRP A 143 -9.47 11.96 3.21
N ARG A 144 -8.37 12.55 2.77
CA ARG A 144 -8.39 13.70 1.87
C ARG A 144 -8.14 13.25 0.44
N THR A 145 -8.93 13.79 -0.48
CA THR A 145 -8.77 13.54 -1.92
C THR A 145 -8.38 14.83 -2.63
N SER A 146 -7.40 14.75 -3.54
CA SER A 146 -6.93 15.86 -4.36
C SER A 146 -6.84 15.41 -5.81
N VAL A 147 -7.54 16.10 -6.71
CA VAL A 147 -7.47 15.80 -8.16
C VAL A 147 -6.15 16.33 -8.70
N VAL A 148 -5.38 15.45 -9.34
CA VAL A 148 -4.08 15.76 -9.94
C VAL A 148 -4.24 16.09 -11.42
N ASP A 149 -5.00 15.26 -12.16
CA ASP A 149 -5.28 15.44 -13.57
C ASP A 149 -6.66 14.90 -13.94
N MET A 150 -7.32 15.51 -14.93
CA MET A 150 -8.61 15.05 -15.43
C MET A 150 -8.78 15.35 -16.91
N ASN A 151 -9.27 14.36 -17.63
CA ASN A 151 -9.65 14.47 -19.03
C ASN A 151 -11.15 14.17 -19.18
N GLU A 152 -11.94 15.19 -19.46
CA GLU A 152 -13.38 15.06 -19.54
C GLU A 152 -13.85 14.28 -20.78
N GLY A 153 -14.94 13.54 -20.63
CA GLY A 153 -15.62 12.87 -21.73
C GLY A 153 -16.48 13.82 -22.54
N THR A 154 -16.74 13.50 -23.80
CA THR A 154 -17.56 14.31 -24.73
C THR A 154 -19.01 14.43 -24.29
N SER A 155 -19.55 13.40 -23.64
CA SER A 155 -20.95 13.32 -23.19
C SER A 155 -21.08 13.37 -21.66
N GLY A 156 -20.07 13.93 -20.99
CA GLY A 156 -19.94 13.97 -19.52
C GLY A 156 -19.09 12.81 -18.96
N GLY A 157 -18.81 12.88 -17.65
CA GLY A 157 -17.87 11.95 -17.01
C GLY A 157 -16.41 12.19 -17.42
N PHE A 158 -15.56 11.20 -17.28
CA PHE A 158 -14.11 11.32 -17.51
C PHE A 158 -13.61 10.22 -18.46
N LYS A 159 -12.82 10.60 -19.45
CA LYS A 159 -11.98 9.63 -20.18
C LYS A 159 -10.89 9.10 -19.28
N GLU A 160 -10.34 9.99 -18.46
CA GLU A 160 -9.32 9.69 -17.47
C GLU A 160 -9.43 10.67 -16.31
N VAL A 161 -9.32 10.21 -15.10
CA VAL A 161 -9.17 11.04 -13.90
C VAL A 161 -8.13 10.42 -12.99
N ILE A 162 -7.20 11.26 -12.54
CA ILE A 162 -6.11 10.89 -11.62
C ILE A 162 -6.28 11.74 -10.37
N PHE A 163 -6.36 11.09 -9.22
CA PHE A 163 -6.47 11.77 -7.94
C PHE A 163 -5.63 11.06 -6.87
N GLU A 164 -5.12 11.87 -5.99
CA GLU A 164 -4.38 11.45 -4.82
C GLU A 164 -5.33 11.26 -3.64
N VAL A 165 -5.07 10.24 -2.83
CA VAL A 165 -5.78 10.02 -1.55
C VAL A 165 -4.74 9.94 -0.44
N THR A 166 -4.89 10.82 0.57
CA THR A 166 -3.99 10.91 1.73
C THR A 166 -4.73 10.57 3.02
N GLY A 167 -4.12 9.70 3.84
CA GLY A 167 -4.70 9.24 5.10
C GLY A 167 -3.94 8.08 5.73
N GLU A 168 -4.51 7.46 6.74
CA GLU A 168 -3.92 6.26 7.38
C GLU A 168 -4.36 4.99 6.63
N ASP A 169 -3.42 4.06 6.35
CA ASP A 169 -3.63 2.74 5.74
C ASP A 169 -4.41 2.77 4.40
N VAL A 170 -4.21 3.84 3.61
CA VAL A 170 -4.98 4.08 2.38
C VAL A 170 -4.67 3.02 1.32
N TYR A 171 -3.37 2.76 1.06
CA TYR A 171 -2.99 1.75 0.08
C TYR A 171 -3.44 0.35 0.48
N GLY A 172 -3.29 -0.02 1.75
CA GLY A 172 -3.73 -1.32 2.27
C GLY A 172 -5.21 -1.60 2.06
N THR A 173 -6.03 -0.53 1.99
CA THR A 173 -7.47 -0.61 1.77
C THR A 173 -7.83 -0.58 0.28
N LEU A 174 -7.30 0.41 -0.46
CA LEU A 174 -7.70 0.66 -1.86
C LEU A 174 -6.99 -0.25 -2.87
N LYS A 175 -5.87 -0.90 -2.55
CA LYS A 175 -5.16 -1.81 -3.47
C LYS A 175 -6.04 -2.91 -4.07
N PHE A 176 -7.09 -3.33 -3.35
CA PHE A 176 -8.05 -4.33 -3.81
C PHE A 176 -9.05 -3.78 -4.84
N GLU A 177 -9.12 -2.47 -5.03
CA GLU A 177 -9.99 -1.86 -6.03
C GLU A 177 -9.36 -1.81 -7.43
N ALA A 178 -8.07 -2.16 -7.53
CA ALA A 178 -7.36 -2.18 -8.81
C ALA A 178 -7.88 -3.29 -9.73
N GLY A 179 -8.28 -2.91 -10.95
CA GLY A 179 -8.74 -3.85 -11.97
C GLY A 179 -9.83 -3.28 -12.89
N VAL A 180 -10.53 -4.17 -13.60
CA VAL A 180 -11.58 -3.81 -14.55
C VAL A 180 -12.95 -3.88 -13.88
N HIS A 181 -13.63 -2.74 -13.82
CA HIS A 181 -15.00 -2.60 -13.32
C HIS A 181 -15.97 -2.60 -14.49
N ARG A 182 -17.00 -3.44 -14.44
CA ARG A 182 -18.00 -3.60 -15.50
C ARG A 182 -19.34 -3.07 -15.05
N VAL A 183 -19.97 -2.24 -15.86
CA VAL A 183 -21.34 -1.75 -15.65
C VAL A 183 -22.31 -2.37 -16.66
N GLN A 184 -23.51 -2.69 -16.19
CA GLN A 184 -24.65 -3.13 -17.00
C GLN A 184 -25.85 -2.24 -16.69
N ARG A 185 -26.13 -1.29 -17.57
CA ARG A 185 -27.29 -0.40 -17.47
C ARG A 185 -27.75 0.07 -18.86
N VAL A 186 -28.93 0.68 -18.93
CA VAL A 186 -29.34 1.44 -20.09
C VAL A 186 -28.64 2.79 -20.05
N PRO A 187 -27.75 3.12 -20.99
CA PRO A 187 -27.05 4.41 -21.02
C PRO A 187 -28.00 5.58 -21.13
N GLN A 188 -27.61 6.73 -20.60
CA GLN A 188 -28.36 7.97 -20.82
C GLN A 188 -28.39 8.40 -22.29
N THR A 189 -27.43 7.93 -23.08
CA THR A 189 -27.29 8.17 -24.53
C THR A 189 -28.07 7.17 -25.39
N GLU A 190 -28.69 6.15 -24.80
CA GLU A 190 -29.41 5.09 -25.52
C GLU A 190 -30.91 5.46 -25.65
N THR A 191 -31.37 5.59 -26.86
CA THR A 191 -32.77 5.98 -27.17
C THR A 191 -33.74 4.80 -27.25
N GLN A 192 -33.25 3.57 -27.46
CA GLN A 192 -34.07 2.36 -27.64
C GLN A 192 -34.20 1.50 -26.36
N GLY A 193 -33.67 1.98 -25.21
CA GLY A 193 -33.81 1.28 -23.94
C GLY A 193 -32.98 -0.02 -23.81
N ARG A 194 -32.02 -0.25 -24.69
CA ARG A 194 -31.15 -1.47 -24.62
C ARG A 194 -30.14 -1.38 -23.50
N VAL A 195 -29.96 -2.49 -22.79
CA VAL A 195 -28.92 -2.61 -21.78
C VAL A 195 -27.56 -2.72 -22.47
N HIS A 196 -26.65 -1.78 -22.17
CA HIS A 196 -25.27 -1.84 -22.62
C HIS A 196 -24.36 -2.38 -21.51
N THR A 197 -23.26 -2.95 -21.93
CA THR A 197 -22.19 -3.40 -21.03
C THR A 197 -20.95 -2.59 -21.33
N SER A 198 -20.59 -1.72 -20.41
CA SER A 198 -19.39 -0.88 -20.49
C SER A 198 -18.40 -1.24 -19.39
N ALA A 199 -17.15 -0.82 -19.54
CA ALA A 199 -16.09 -1.06 -18.57
C ALA A 199 -15.28 0.20 -18.31
N ALA A 200 -14.81 0.34 -17.09
CA ALA A 200 -13.80 1.30 -16.70
C ALA A 200 -12.68 0.57 -15.94
N THR A 201 -11.47 1.05 -16.02
CA THR A 201 -10.32 0.49 -15.32
C THR A 201 -9.96 1.38 -14.14
N VAL A 202 -9.74 0.78 -13.03
CA VAL A 202 -9.25 1.45 -11.82
C VAL A 202 -7.84 0.93 -11.54
N MET A 203 -6.92 1.86 -11.31
CA MET A 203 -5.55 1.55 -10.95
C MET A 203 -5.21 2.25 -9.65
N VAL A 204 -4.54 1.53 -8.77
CA VAL A 204 -4.14 2.02 -7.45
C VAL A 204 -2.65 1.82 -7.32
N LEU A 205 -1.90 2.91 -7.24
CA LEU A 205 -0.46 2.91 -7.07
C LEU A 205 -0.11 3.58 -5.74
N PRO A 206 0.83 3.04 -4.97
CA PRO A 206 1.33 3.74 -3.78
C PRO A 206 2.05 5.01 -4.22
N GLU A 207 1.92 6.06 -3.39
CA GLU A 207 2.64 7.32 -3.61
C GLU A 207 4.14 7.05 -3.69
N ALA A 208 4.76 7.62 -4.70
CA ALA A 208 6.20 7.52 -4.91
C ALA A 208 6.93 8.42 -3.91
N GLU A 209 7.69 7.83 -3.00
CA GLU A 209 8.63 8.62 -2.19
C GLU A 209 9.68 9.28 -3.07
N GLU A 210 9.97 10.56 -2.78
CA GLU A 210 11.15 11.22 -3.34
C GLU A 210 12.40 10.50 -2.81
N PHE A 211 13.21 9.99 -3.71
CA PHE A 211 14.48 9.39 -3.32
C PHE A 211 15.62 10.38 -3.56
N ASP A 212 16.37 10.61 -2.51
CA ASP A 212 17.59 11.40 -2.58
C ASP A 212 18.76 10.46 -2.89
N VAL A 213 19.35 10.61 -4.09
CA VAL A 213 20.50 9.80 -4.50
C VAL A 213 21.73 10.27 -3.73
N GLN A 214 22.04 9.58 -2.65
CA GLN A 214 23.30 9.76 -1.92
C GLN A 214 24.39 8.93 -2.59
N ILE A 215 25.46 9.63 -3.04
CA ILE A 215 26.62 8.96 -3.61
C ILE A 215 27.66 8.73 -2.51
N ASP A 216 27.96 7.46 -2.21
CA ASP A 216 29.11 7.17 -1.38
C ASP A 216 30.39 7.35 -2.21
N MET A 217 31.28 8.21 -1.70
CA MET A 217 32.56 8.48 -2.37
C MET A 217 33.49 7.26 -2.42
N ASN A 218 33.28 6.25 -1.58
CA ASN A 218 34.01 4.99 -1.62
C ASN A 218 33.66 4.16 -2.85
N ASP A 219 32.45 4.32 -3.39
CA ASP A 219 31.96 3.65 -4.59
C ASP A 219 32.29 4.40 -5.86
N VAL A 220 33.00 5.54 -5.78
CA VAL A 220 33.34 6.34 -6.94
C VAL A 220 34.85 6.30 -7.20
N ARG A 221 35.23 5.70 -8.33
CA ARG A 221 36.59 5.80 -8.83
C ARG A 221 36.78 7.11 -9.53
N VAL A 222 37.86 7.83 -9.14
CA VAL A 222 38.22 9.14 -9.69
C VAL A 222 39.48 9.03 -10.55
N ASP A 223 39.36 9.31 -11.82
CA ASP A 223 40.48 9.32 -12.76
C ASP A 223 40.76 10.75 -13.26
N PHE A 224 42.04 11.14 -13.24
CA PHE A 224 42.47 12.45 -13.71
C PHE A 224 43.24 12.30 -15.03
N PHE A 225 42.88 13.11 -16.04
CA PHE A 225 43.52 13.07 -17.37
C PHE A 225 43.70 14.47 -17.95
N CYS A 226 44.47 14.58 -19.00
CA CYS A 226 44.67 15.83 -19.72
C CYS A 226 43.44 16.18 -20.53
N SER A 227 43.01 17.45 -20.50
CA SER A 227 41.84 17.89 -21.28
C SER A 227 42.14 17.78 -22.78
N SER A 228 41.14 17.42 -23.58
CA SER A 228 41.21 17.36 -25.03
C SER A 228 40.71 18.67 -25.64
N GLY A 229 41.43 19.23 -26.61
CA GLY A 229 41.01 20.44 -27.33
C GLY A 229 42.19 21.28 -27.84
N PRO A 230 41.93 22.30 -28.67
CA PRO A 230 42.97 23.21 -29.11
C PRO A 230 43.47 24.04 -27.92
N GLY A 231 44.77 23.92 -27.57
CA GLY A 231 45.34 24.61 -26.44
C GLY A 231 46.85 24.50 -26.37
N GLY A 232 47.49 25.35 -25.60
CA GLY A 232 48.93 25.39 -25.35
C GLY A 232 49.38 24.40 -24.29
N GLN A 233 50.57 24.58 -23.70
CA GLN A 233 51.19 23.69 -22.71
C GLN A 233 50.30 23.34 -21.52
N SER A 234 49.42 24.26 -21.09
CA SER A 234 48.50 24.03 -19.95
C SER A 234 47.45 22.92 -20.21
N VAL A 235 47.01 22.76 -21.46
CA VAL A 235 46.03 21.70 -21.84
C VAL A 235 46.71 20.33 -21.93
N ASN A 236 47.95 20.27 -22.40
CA ASN A 236 48.66 19.02 -22.66
C ASN A 236 49.44 18.47 -21.46
N THR A 237 49.75 19.33 -20.46
CA THR A 237 50.57 18.91 -19.30
C THR A 237 49.77 18.85 -18.00
N THR A 238 48.71 19.66 -17.85
CA THR A 238 47.93 19.70 -16.60
C THR A 238 46.77 18.73 -16.66
N LYS A 239 46.75 17.73 -15.77
CA LYS A 239 45.61 16.78 -15.64
C LYS A 239 44.40 17.45 -14.96
N SER A 240 43.77 18.41 -15.65
CA SER A 240 42.64 19.15 -15.15
C SER A 240 41.28 18.46 -15.40
N ALA A 241 41.19 17.59 -16.37
CA ALA A 241 39.99 16.82 -16.68
C ALA A 241 39.78 15.70 -15.67
N VAL A 242 38.52 15.49 -15.27
CA VAL A 242 38.13 14.50 -14.28
C VAL A 242 37.09 13.55 -14.87
N ARG A 243 37.30 12.26 -14.65
CA ARG A 243 36.34 11.20 -14.92
C ARG A 243 35.97 10.52 -13.61
N LEU A 244 34.69 10.42 -13.34
CA LEU A 244 34.13 9.70 -12.21
C LEU A 244 33.42 8.45 -12.73
N THR A 245 33.74 7.31 -12.15
CA THR A 245 33.08 6.03 -12.47
C THR A 245 32.44 5.50 -11.20
N HIS A 246 31.12 5.37 -11.19
CA HIS A 246 30.41 4.72 -10.10
C HIS A 246 30.55 3.19 -10.26
N ILE A 247 31.27 2.56 -9.34
CA ILE A 247 31.69 1.15 -9.45
C ILE A 247 30.49 0.19 -9.52
N PRO A 248 29.44 0.32 -8.66
CA PRO A 248 28.32 -0.62 -8.65
C PRO A 248 27.48 -0.58 -9.93
N THR A 249 27.28 0.61 -10.52
CA THR A 249 26.40 0.78 -11.70
C THR A 249 27.18 0.88 -13.03
N GLY A 250 28.49 1.10 -12.97
CA GLY A 250 29.31 1.33 -14.15
C GLY A 250 29.09 2.68 -14.84
N LEU A 251 28.26 3.57 -14.27
CA LEU A 251 28.01 4.90 -14.84
C LEU A 251 29.24 5.78 -14.77
N VAL A 252 29.50 6.47 -15.87
CA VAL A 252 30.67 7.35 -16.02
C VAL A 252 30.22 8.78 -16.27
N ALA A 253 30.77 9.73 -15.50
CA ALA A 253 30.65 11.15 -15.76
C ALA A 253 32.03 11.77 -15.93
N GLN A 254 32.19 12.65 -16.91
CA GLN A 254 33.46 13.36 -17.13
C GLN A 254 33.21 14.86 -17.30
N CYS A 255 34.16 15.66 -16.81
CA CYS A 255 34.14 17.10 -16.97
C CYS A 255 35.55 17.63 -17.23
N GLN A 256 35.65 18.54 -18.21
CA GLN A 256 36.90 19.22 -18.58
C GLN A 256 36.74 20.72 -18.89
N ASP A 257 35.62 21.30 -18.46
CA ASP A 257 35.19 22.64 -18.85
C ASP A 257 36.02 23.74 -18.21
N GLN A 258 36.61 23.44 -17.04
CA GLN A 258 37.30 24.44 -16.25
C GLN A 258 38.80 24.14 -16.10
N LYS A 259 39.60 25.18 -15.88
CA LYS A 259 41.02 25.04 -15.60
C LYS A 259 41.34 24.40 -14.24
N SER A 260 40.37 24.44 -13.30
CA SER A 260 40.49 23.88 -11.95
C SER A 260 40.00 22.45 -11.90
N GLN A 261 40.86 21.51 -11.52
CA GLN A 261 40.55 20.11 -11.30
C GLN A 261 39.42 19.91 -10.26
N HIS A 262 39.44 20.69 -9.15
CA HIS A 262 38.39 20.59 -8.11
C HIS A 262 37.03 21.00 -8.66
N LYS A 263 36.94 22.10 -9.41
CA LYS A 263 35.67 22.53 -10.01
C LYS A 263 35.15 21.51 -11.06
N ASN A 264 36.05 20.89 -11.81
CA ASN A 264 35.67 19.81 -12.74
C ASN A 264 35.18 18.55 -11.99
N LYS A 265 35.79 18.21 -10.83
CA LYS A 265 35.34 17.13 -9.97
C LYS A 265 33.93 17.38 -9.45
N ASP A 266 33.67 18.56 -8.90
CA ASP A 266 32.36 18.93 -8.35
C ASP A 266 31.27 18.89 -9.44
N LYS A 267 31.61 19.42 -10.64
CA LYS A 267 30.69 19.38 -11.77
C LYS A 267 30.44 17.95 -12.28
N ALA A 268 31.48 17.14 -12.34
CA ALA A 268 31.35 15.72 -12.70
C ALA A 268 30.51 14.94 -11.66
N LEU A 269 30.63 15.24 -10.36
CA LEU A 269 29.78 14.68 -9.32
C LEU A 269 28.31 15.07 -9.52
N THR A 270 28.04 16.32 -9.84
CA THR A 270 26.66 16.77 -10.13
C THR A 270 26.07 16.01 -11.32
N VAL A 271 26.85 15.85 -12.40
CA VAL A 271 26.42 15.07 -13.58
C VAL A 271 26.22 13.59 -13.25
N LEU A 272 27.11 13.02 -12.44
CA LEU A 272 26.97 11.62 -11.99
C LEU A 272 25.71 11.41 -11.16
N ARG A 273 25.42 12.36 -10.26
CA ARG A 273 24.19 12.34 -9.43
C ARG A 273 22.93 12.40 -10.28
N SER A 274 22.90 13.29 -11.29
CA SER A 274 21.78 13.38 -12.22
C SER A 274 21.57 12.07 -13.01
N ARG A 275 22.65 11.45 -13.47
CA ARG A 275 22.55 10.16 -14.22
C ARG A 275 22.10 9.00 -13.34
N LEU A 276 22.56 8.94 -12.09
CA LEU A 276 22.08 7.95 -11.14
C LEU A 276 20.60 8.15 -10.82
N TYR A 277 20.18 9.40 -10.62
CA TYR A 277 18.78 9.74 -10.42
C TYR A 277 17.90 9.33 -11.61
N GLU A 278 18.33 9.65 -12.85
CA GLU A 278 17.62 9.24 -14.07
C GLU A 278 17.51 7.71 -14.18
N MET A 279 18.56 6.98 -13.83
CA MET A 279 18.56 5.52 -13.87
C MET A 279 17.58 4.93 -12.85
N GLU A 280 17.59 5.41 -11.59
CA GLU A 280 16.67 4.97 -10.55
C GLU A 280 15.21 5.33 -10.90
N LEU A 281 14.99 6.54 -11.45
CA LEU A 281 13.68 6.96 -11.94
C LEU A 281 13.16 6.05 -13.05
N ALA A 282 14.02 5.72 -14.03
CA ALA A 282 13.66 4.83 -15.12
C ALA A 282 13.34 3.42 -14.62
N LYS A 283 14.09 2.91 -13.63
CA LYS A 283 13.84 1.61 -13.00
C LYS A 283 12.47 1.61 -12.29
N LYS A 284 12.19 2.64 -11.51
CA LYS A 284 10.90 2.81 -10.82
C LYS A 284 9.74 2.89 -11.80
N GLN A 285 9.88 3.68 -12.87
CA GLN A 285 8.88 3.77 -13.92
C GLN A 285 8.62 2.42 -14.62
N ALA A 286 9.67 1.61 -14.83
CA ALA A 286 9.53 0.27 -15.39
C ALA A 286 8.80 -0.69 -14.41
N GLU A 287 9.08 -0.61 -13.13
CA GLU A 287 8.38 -1.37 -12.09
C GLU A 287 6.90 -0.97 -12.02
N ASP A 288 6.61 0.33 -12.04
CA ASP A 288 5.23 0.85 -12.06
C ASP A 288 4.50 0.46 -13.35
N ALA A 289 5.17 0.48 -14.50
CA ALA A 289 4.60 0.00 -15.77
C ALA A 289 4.27 -1.50 -15.71
N THR A 290 5.11 -2.30 -15.06
CA THR A 290 4.86 -3.73 -14.84
C THR A 290 3.68 -3.94 -13.90
N LYS A 291 3.63 -3.23 -12.77
CA LYS A 291 2.49 -3.22 -11.84
C LYS A 291 1.19 -2.81 -12.57
N ARG A 292 1.25 -1.78 -13.42
CA ARG A 292 0.12 -1.34 -14.26
C ARG A 292 -0.37 -2.47 -15.18
N THR A 293 0.53 -3.14 -15.88
CA THR A 293 0.16 -4.21 -16.81
C THR A 293 -0.44 -5.42 -16.06
N SER A 294 0.03 -5.73 -14.87
CA SER A 294 -0.50 -6.83 -14.06
C SER A 294 -1.88 -6.53 -13.49
N GLN A 295 -2.15 -5.30 -13.07
CA GLN A 295 -3.45 -4.89 -12.50
C GLN A 295 -4.53 -4.74 -13.58
N VAL A 296 -4.17 -4.25 -14.77
CA VAL A 296 -5.10 -3.93 -15.85
C VAL A 296 -4.59 -4.53 -17.15
N SER A 297 -4.85 -5.83 -17.37
CA SER A 297 -4.28 -6.57 -18.50
C SER A 297 -4.66 -6.01 -19.88
N SER A 298 -5.94 -5.74 -20.14
CA SER A 298 -6.39 -5.28 -21.46
C SER A 298 -7.50 -4.21 -21.45
N GLY A 299 -8.03 -3.85 -20.27
CA GLY A 299 -9.24 -3.01 -20.18
C GLY A 299 -10.49 -3.62 -20.83
N ASP A 300 -10.43 -4.90 -21.18
CA ASP A 300 -11.56 -5.62 -21.75
C ASP A 300 -12.55 -6.01 -20.64
N ARG A 301 -13.83 -5.82 -20.93
CA ARG A 301 -14.94 -6.21 -20.05
C ARG A 301 -14.99 -7.69 -19.68
N SER A 302 -14.20 -8.55 -20.32
CA SER A 302 -14.05 -9.97 -19.97
C SER A 302 -13.19 -10.17 -18.73
N ALA A 303 -12.16 -9.33 -18.52
CA ALA A 303 -11.22 -9.40 -17.38
C ALA A 303 -11.76 -8.65 -16.13
N LYS A 304 -13.08 -8.64 -15.94
CA LYS A 304 -13.74 -7.92 -14.86
C LYS A 304 -13.40 -8.48 -13.47
N ILE A 305 -13.10 -7.60 -12.53
CA ILE A 305 -13.07 -7.94 -11.10
C ILE A 305 -14.44 -7.78 -10.46
N ARG A 306 -15.22 -6.74 -10.86
CA ARG A 306 -16.51 -6.41 -10.28
C ARG A 306 -17.54 -6.02 -11.35
N THR A 307 -18.80 -6.39 -11.11
CA THR A 307 -19.92 -6.04 -11.99
C THR A 307 -20.97 -5.27 -11.23
N TYR A 308 -21.34 -4.11 -11.76
CA TYR A 308 -22.41 -3.23 -11.30
C TYR A 308 -23.62 -3.40 -12.21
N ASN A 309 -24.66 -4.11 -11.76
CA ASN A 309 -25.88 -4.38 -12.52
C ASN A 309 -27.02 -3.49 -12.04
N TYR A 310 -27.29 -2.43 -12.77
CA TYR A 310 -28.34 -1.47 -12.43
C TYR A 310 -29.75 -2.05 -12.60
N ALA A 311 -29.97 -2.92 -13.58
CA ALA A 311 -31.27 -3.53 -13.81
C ALA A 311 -31.71 -4.42 -12.65
N GLN A 312 -30.74 -5.05 -11.96
CA GLN A 312 -30.99 -5.94 -10.81
C GLN A 312 -30.65 -5.29 -9.47
N GLY A 313 -30.18 -4.04 -9.44
CA GLY A 313 -29.80 -3.33 -8.22
C GLY A 313 -28.66 -4.01 -7.44
N ARG A 314 -27.78 -4.77 -8.10
CA ARG A 314 -26.75 -5.57 -7.44
C ARG A 314 -25.32 -5.25 -7.90
N VAL A 315 -24.40 -5.45 -6.99
CA VAL A 315 -22.95 -5.48 -7.25
C VAL A 315 -22.41 -6.87 -6.95
N THR A 316 -21.62 -7.41 -7.85
CA THR A 316 -20.97 -8.72 -7.67
C THR A 316 -19.46 -8.57 -7.82
N ASP A 317 -18.69 -8.90 -6.77
CA ASP A 317 -17.25 -9.07 -6.86
C ASP A 317 -16.94 -10.52 -7.23
N HIS A 318 -16.25 -10.69 -8.35
CA HIS A 318 -16.02 -12.02 -8.93
C HIS A 318 -14.83 -12.75 -8.30
N ARG A 319 -13.97 -12.05 -7.57
CA ARG A 319 -12.79 -12.64 -6.92
C ARG A 319 -13.18 -13.50 -5.71
N VAL A 320 -14.15 -13.00 -4.95
CA VAL A 320 -14.65 -13.67 -3.73
C VAL A 320 -16.08 -14.21 -3.88
N GLY A 321 -16.71 -14.01 -5.04
CA GLY A 321 -18.09 -14.46 -5.29
C GLY A 321 -19.15 -13.69 -4.50
N LEU A 322 -18.79 -12.57 -3.88
CA LEU A 322 -19.69 -11.74 -3.06
C LEU A 322 -20.69 -11.01 -3.94
N THR A 323 -21.99 -11.12 -3.60
CA THR A 323 -23.07 -10.40 -4.27
C THR A 323 -23.86 -9.59 -3.25
N LEU A 324 -23.95 -8.28 -3.46
CA LEU A 324 -24.72 -7.36 -2.63
C LEU A 324 -25.84 -6.71 -3.46
N TYR A 325 -27.05 -6.66 -2.90
CA TYR A 325 -28.25 -6.09 -3.54
C TYR A 325 -28.49 -4.65 -3.07
N ASP A 326 -27.44 -3.86 -2.98
CA ASP A 326 -27.46 -2.49 -2.48
C ASP A 326 -26.62 -1.55 -3.35
N LEU A 327 -26.85 -1.63 -4.66
CA LEU A 327 -26.11 -0.82 -5.64
C LEU A 327 -26.14 0.69 -5.34
N GLY A 328 -27.29 1.19 -4.85
CA GLY A 328 -27.46 2.63 -4.58
C GLY A 328 -26.52 3.15 -3.51
N ASN A 329 -26.40 2.44 -2.38
CA ASN A 329 -25.50 2.84 -1.29
C ASN A 329 -24.03 2.60 -1.66
N ILE A 330 -23.75 1.50 -2.38
CA ILE A 330 -22.39 1.23 -2.88
C ILE A 330 -21.91 2.37 -3.79
N MET A 331 -22.72 2.83 -4.74
CA MET A 331 -22.38 3.97 -5.62
C MET A 331 -22.33 5.32 -4.86
N ASN A 332 -22.83 5.36 -3.64
CA ASN A 332 -22.69 6.48 -2.71
C ASN A 332 -21.54 6.33 -1.71
N GLY A 333 -20.67 5.33 -1.87
CA GLY A 333 -19.45 5.17 -1.10
C GLY A 333 -19.48 4.05 -0.05
N ASP A 334 -20.57 3.30 0.13
CA ASP A 334 -20.63 2.18 1.09
C ASP A 334 -20.01 0.91 0.47
N ILE A 335 -18.69 0.92 0.30
CA ILE A 335 -17.93 -0.23 -0.24
C ILE A 335 -17.22 -1.04 0.85
N GLN A 336 -17.32 -0.63 2.13
CA GLN A 336 -16.52 -1.21 3.21
C GLN A 336 -16.69 -2.73 3.32
N LYS A 337 -17.90 -3.25 3.19
CA LYS A 337 -18.17 -4.70 3.25
C LYS A 337 -17.43 -5.50 2.18
N ILE A 338 -17.22 -4.91 1.01
CA ILE A 338 -16.49 -5.56 -0.09
C ILE A 338 -15.00 -5.56 0.23
N VAL A 339 -14.49 -4.44 0.76
CA VAL A 339 -13.09 -4.30 1.16
C VAL A 339 -12.76 -5.27 2.28
N ASP A 340 -13.61 -5.35 3.32
CA ASP A 340 -13.41 -6.26 4.46
C ASP A 340 -13.31 -7.72 4.02
N GLU A 341 -14.20 -8.17 3.12
CA GLU A 341 -14.19 -9.54 2.61
C GLU A 341 -12.93 -9.83 1.78
N LEU A 342 -12.49 -8.87 0.97
CA LEU A 342 -11.25 -9.00 0.19
C LEU A 342 -10.00 -9.03 1.09
N GLN A 343 -9.97 -8.21 2.14
CA GLN A 343 -8.91 -8.24 3.14
C GLN A 343 -8.87 -9.57 3.88
N LEU A 344 -10.03 -10.11 4.24
CA LEU A 344 -10.14 -11.40 4.93
C LEU A 344 -9.58 -12.52 4.06
N VAL A 345 -9.96 -12.60 2.80
CA VAL A 345 -9.45 -13.62 1.86
C VAL A 345 -7.93 -13.48 1.67
N ASN A 346 -7.43 -12.27 1.48
CA ASN A 346 -5.99 -12.01 1.36
C ASN A 346 -5.21 -12.41 2.63
N ASN A 347 -5.78 -12.14 3.80
CA ASN A 347 -5.18 -12.53 5.07
C ASN A 347 -5.17 -14.06 5.23
N MET A 348 -6.23 -14.76 4.81
CA MET A 348 -6.27 -16.22 4.80
C MET A 348 -5.23 -16.83 3.86
N GLU A 349 -5.02 -16.24 2.68
CA GLU A 349 -3.98 -16.68 1.74
C GLU A 349 -2.58 -16.52 2.34
N LYS A 350 -2.28 -15.35 2.91
CA LYS A 350 -1.02 -15.09 3.61
C LYS A 350 -0.78 -16.04 4.79
N LEU A 351 -1.82 -16.40 5.55
CA LEU A 351 -1.73 -17.38 6.62
C LEU A 351 -1.41 -18.79 6.10
N LYS A 352 -2.00 -19.20 4.98
CA LYS A 352 -1.68 -20.50 4.34
C LYS A 352 -0.24 -20.54 3.87
N GLU A 353 0.22 -19.51 3.17
CA GLU A 353 1.63 -19.38 2.73
C GLU A 353 2.59 -19.42 3.92
N ALA A 354 2.28 -18.71 5.01
CA ALA A 354 3.09 -18.73 6.22
C ALA A 354 3.07 -20.11 6.91
N SER A 355 1.98 -20.89 6.79
CA SER A 355 1.88 -22.24 7.37
C SER A 355 2.60 -23.32 6.54
N GLU A 356 2.82 -23.08 5.23
CA GLU A 356 3.57 -23.99 4.34
C GLU A 356 5.09 -23.81 4.44
N VAL A 357 5.55 -22.70 5.00
CA VAL A 357 6.98 -22.39 5.21
C VAL A 357 7.49 -22.94 6.55
N PHE A 358 6.61 -23.46 7.41
CA PHE A 358 6.91 -24.05 8.70
C PHE A 358 6.49 -25.53 8.77
#